data_00fd1ad19233ac2e1b6fa2d6b5a1fa66
#
_entry.id   00fd1ad19233ac2e1b6fa2d6b5a1fa66
#
_cell.length_a   1.000
_cell.length_b   1.000
_cell.length_c   1.000
_cell.angle_alpha   90.00
_cell.angle_beta   90.00
_cell.angle_gamma   90.00
#
_symmetry.space_group_name_H-M   'P 1'
#
loop_
_entity.id
_entity.type
_entity.pdbx_description
1 polymer ?
#
loop_
_entity_poly.entity_id
_entity_poly.type
_entity_poly.pdbx_seq_one_letter_code
_entity_poly.pdbx_strand_id
1 'polypeptide(L)'
;IINVLLENPRARIDEIAKTTSLSTKTITRSLDKLQNDEAILFTLIYDPIKLEQFVPYAILTWINGDLGKTLKILKGEFSESFLQKPFVAKNQIVLFLYSNNIFKIDDVIQRVRKISGIALADLFIPKKITLPQKWVADTVKTARASKKLHLLYQTS
;
A
#
# COMPACT_ATOMS: atom_id res chain seq x y z
N ILE A 1 -16.58 4.32 -10.12
CA ILE A 1 -15.68 5.31 -9.55
C ILE A 1 -14.25 4.77 -9.59
N ILE A 2 -13.93 3.67 -8.90
CA ILE A 2 -12.55 3.13 -8.81
C ILE A 2 -11.93 2.90 -10.20
N ASN A 3 -12.66 2.30 -11.15
CA ASN A 3 -12.14 2.06 -12.50
C ASN A 3 -11.75 3.36 -13.22
N VAL A 4 -12.55 4.43 -13.06
CA VAL A 4 -12.23 5.74 -13.65
C VAL A 4 -10.95 6.31 -13.02
N LEU A 5 -10.80 6.17 -11.71
CA LEU A 5 -9.60 6.64 -10.99
C LEU A 5 -8.35 5.80 -11.30
N LEU A 6 -8.50 4.52 -11.65
CA LEU A 6 -7.38 3.70 -12.12
C LEU A 6 -6.86 4.14 -13.49
N GLU A 7 -7.77 4.60 -14.36
CA GLU A 7 -7.42 5.14 -15.68
C GLU A 7 -6.90 6.57 -15.59
N ASN A 8 -7.57 7.41 -14.82
CA ASN A 8 -7.19 8.80 -14.58
C ASN A 8 -7.33 9.17 -13.09
N PRO A 9 -6.25 9.07 -12.29
CA PRO A 9 -6.29 9.41 -10.86
C PRO A 9 -6.62 10.89 -10.57
N ARG A 10 -6.51 11.75 -11.58
CA ARG A 10 -6.82 13.19 -11.50
C ARG A 10 -8.17 13.54 -12.09
N ALA A 11 -9.00 12.55 -12.43
CA ALA A 11 -10.33 12.80 -12.96
C ALA A 11 -11.16 13.66 -12.01
N ARG A 12 -11.78 14.70 -12.55
CA ARG A 12 -12.66 15.60 -11.80
C ARG A 12 -13.96 14.89 -11.44
N ILE A 13 -14.62 15.36 -10.37
CA ILE A 13 -15.89 14.79 -9.92
C ILE A 13 -16.96 14.79 -11.01
N ASP A 14 -17.03 15.85 -11.83
CA ASP A 14 -17.94 15.94 -12.95
C ASP A 14 -17.63 14.94 -14.08
N GLU A 15 -16.37 14.67 -14.36
CA GLU A 15 -15.93 13.64 -15.31
C GLU A 15 -16.31 12.23 -14.83
N ILE A 16 -16.06 11.97 -13.54
CA ILE A 16 -16.44 10.69 -12.93
C ILE A 16 -17.97 10.52 -12.98
N ALA A 17 -18.73 11.57 -12.69
CA ALA A 17 -20.18 11.58 -12.73
C ALA A 17 -20.71 11.23 -14.13
N LYS A 18 -20.17 11.87 -15.17
CA LYS A 18 -20.53 11.58 -16.58
C LYS A 18 -20.23 10.11 -16.95
N THR A 19 -19.02 9.63 -16.62
CA THR A 19 -18.59 8.27 -16.97
C THR A 19 -19.38 7.19 -16.24
N THR A 20 -19.84 7.48 -15.01
CA THR A 20 -20.55 6.49 -14.17
C THR A 20 -22.06 6.65 -14.18
N SER A 21 -22.60 7.69 -14.81
CA SER A 21 -24.01 8.08 -14.78
C SER A 21 -24.56 8.28 -13.35
N LEU A 22 -23.70 8.73 -12.44
CA LEU A 22 -24.05 9.03 -11.06
C LEU A 22 -24.03 10.53 -10.81
N SER A 23 -24.80 11.02 -9.81
CA SER A 23 -24.75 12.42 -9.43
C SER A 23 -23.41 12.78 -8.79
N THR A 24 -22.96 14.03 -8.94
CA THR A 24 -21.74 14.55 -8.29
C THR A 24 -21.78 14.37 -6.78
N LYS A 25 -22.96 14.57 -6.15
CA LYS A 25 -23.18 14.35 -4.72
C LYS A 25 -22.92 12.89 -4.32
N THR A 26 -23.39 11.94 -5.14
CA THR A 26 -23.14 10.50 -4.91
C THR A 26 -21.66 10.17 -5.04
N ILE A 27 -20.98 10.75 -6.04
CA ILE A 27 -19.53 10.56 -6.23
C ILE A 27 -18.75 11.08 -5.02
N THR A 28 -18.99 12.32 -4.60
CA THR A 28 -18.30 12.92 -3.45
C THR A 28 -18.49 12.05 -2.21
N ARG A 29 -19.72 11.71 -1.85
CA ARG A 29 -20.00 10.86 -0.69
C ARG A 29 -19.30 9.49 -0.76
N SER A 30 -19.23 8.90 -1.94
CA SER A 30 -18.56 7.60 -2.14
C SER A 30 -17.05 7.71 -2.02
N LEU A 31 -16.46 8.79 -2.52
CA LEU A 31 -15.01 9.06 -2.40
C LEU A 31 -14.64 9.30 -0.95
N ASP A 32 -15.39 10.15 -0.23
CA ASP A 32 -15.18 10.42 1.18
C ASP A 32 -15.24 9.12 2.01
N LYS A 33 -16.23 8.28 1.74
CA LYS A 33 -16.34 6.97 2.39
C LYS A 33 -15.12 6.08 2.10
N LEU A 34 -14.73 5.95 0.83
CA LEU A 34 -13.59 5.12 0.43
C LEU A 34 -12.26 5.61 1.05
N GLN A 35 -12.09 6.93 1.22
CA GLN A 35 -10.92 7.50 1.87
C GLN A 35 -10.96 7.30 3.39
N ASN A 36 -12.11 7.55 4.04
CA ASN A 36 -12.27 7.38 5.49
C ASN A 36 -12.13 5.92 5.92
N ASP A 37 -12.63 4.98 5.09
CA ASP A 37 -12.48 3.54 5.31
C ASP A 37 -11.06 3.03 4.93
N GLU A 38 -10.14 3.93 4.55
CA GLU A 38 -8.80 3.61 4.03
C GLU A 38 -8.81 2.62 2.85
N ALA A 39 -9.94 2.48 2.14
CA ALA A 39 -10.10 1.59 0.99
C ALA A 39 -9.38 2.11 -0.26
N ILE A 40 -9.19 3.43 -0.35
CA ILE A 40 -8.36 4.08 -1.37
C ILE A 40 -7.42 5.08 -0.71
N LEU A 41 -6.24 5.22 -1.28
CA LEU A 41 -5.25 6.22 -0.91
C LEU A 41 -4.79 6.95 -2.18
N PHE A 42 -4.92 8.27 -2.19
CA PHE A 42 -4.29 9.08 -3.24
C PHE A 42 -2.85 9.35 -2.84
N THR A 43 -1.92 8.90 -3.68
CA THR A 43 -0.48 9.09 -3.46
C THR A 43 0.20 9.49 -4.75
N LEU A 44 1.33 10.15 -4.61
CA LEU A 44 2.24 10.39 -5.73
C LEU A 44 3.15 9.17 -5.88
N ILE A 45 3.11 8.56 -7.05
CA ILE A 45 4.05 7.50 -7.41
C ILE A 45 5.05 8.09 -8.39
N TYR A 46 6.30 7.98 -8.06
CA TYR A 46 7.41 8.37 -8.91
C TYR A 46 8.29 7.15 -9.15
N ASP A 47 9.05 7.18 -10.25
CA ASP A 47 10.05 6.15 -10.51
C ASP A 47 11.31 6.48 -9.70
N PRO A 48 11.59 5.75 -8.61
CA PRO A 48 12.70 6.06 -7.74
C PRO A 48 14.07 5.87 -8.43
N ILE A 49 14.11 5.07 -9.50
CA ILE A 49 15.35 4.84 -10.28
C ILE A 49 15.76 6.10 -11.04
N LYS A 50 14.79 6.98 -11.35
CA LYS A 50 15.04 8.27 -12.03
C LYS A 50 15.43 9.40 -11.09
N LEU A 51 15.36 9.19 -9.79
CA LEU A 51 15.80 10.15 -8.79
C LEU A 51 17.25 9.85 -8.44
N GLU A 52 18.14 10.79 -8.69
CA GLU A 52 19.52 10.69 -8.29
C GLU A 52 19.63 10.46 -6.77
N GLN A 53 20.52 9.56 -6.37
CA GLN A 53 20.79 9.23 -4.97
C GLN A 53 19.56 8.67 -4.21
N PHE A 54 18.60 8.07 -4.90
CA PHE A 54 17.44 7.48 -4.26
C PHE A 54 17.43 5.96 -4.46
N VAL A 55 17.67 5.22 -3.39
CA VAL A 55 17.69 3.76 -3.41
C VAL A 55 16.51 3.23 -2.60
N PRO A 56 15.44 2.75 -3.27
CA PRO A 56 14.35 2.06 -2.60
C PRO A 56 14.80 0.66 -2.20
N TYR A 57 14.36 0.19 -1.04
CA TYR A 57 14.61 -1.17 -0.58
C TYR A 57 13.48 -1.67 0.30
N ALA A 58 13.41 -2.98 0.49
CA ALA A 58 12.48 -3.62 1.39
C ALA A 58 13.22 -4.47 2.41
N ILE A 59 12.69 -4.52 3.63
CA ILE A 59 13.16 -5.44 4.67
C ILE A 59 11.97 -6.32 5.04
N LEU A 60 12.12 -7.63 4.84
CA LEU A 60 11.18 -8.64 5.31
C LEU A 60 11.67 -9.17 6.66
N THR A 61 10.84 -9.03 7.69
CA THR A 61 11.17 -9.49 9.04
C THR A 61 10.27 -10.66 9.45
N TRP A 62 10.84 -11.63 10.16
CA TRP A 62 10.11 -12.69 10.88
C TRP A 62 10.11 -12.38 12.36
N ILE A 63 8.92 -12.38 12.94
CA ILE A 63 8.68 -11.97 14.33
C ILE A 63 8.45 -13.23 15.18
N ASN A 64 9.22 -13.36 16.26
CA ASN A 64 9.05 -14.40 17.28
C ASN A 64 8.54 -13.85 18.63
N GLY A 65 8.33 -12.52 18.71
CA GLY A 65 7.81 -11.82 19.87
C GLY A 65 6.42 -11.21 19.62
N ASP A 66 6.12 -10.15 20.36
CA ASP A 66 4.89 -9.37 20.19
C ASP A 66 4.96 -8.52 18.91
N LEU A 67 4.12 -8.88 17.94
CA LEU A 67 4.05 -8.22 16.64
C LEU A 67 3.69 -6.73 16.76
N GLY A 68 2.74 -6.39 17.63
CA GLY A 68 2.28 -5.01 17.81
C GLY A 68 3.37 -4.13 18.42
N LYS A 69 4.04 -4.63 19.44
CA LYS A 69 5.17 -3.95 20.08
C LYS A 69 6.34 -3.77 19.10
N THR A 70 6.69 -4.81 18.36
CA THR A 70 7.77 -4.77 17.36
C THR A 70 7.44 -3.78 16.24
N LEU A 71 6.20 -3.79 15.73
CA LEU A 71 5.75 -2.83 14.72
C LEU A 71 5.83 -1.39 15.22
N LYS A 72 5.48 -1.13 16.48
CA LYS A 72 5.57 0.21 17.09
C LYS A 72 7.02 0.69 17.17
N ILE A 73 7.95 -0.18 17.55
CA ILE A 73 9.39 0.14 17.58
C ILE A 73 9.88 0.46 16.17
N LEU A 74 9.60 -0.40 15.19
CA LEU A 74 10.00 -0.20 13.79
C LEU A 74 9.46 1.12 13.23
N LYS A 75 8.19 1.44 13.47
CA LYS A 75 7.59 2.71 13.05
C LYS A 75 8.26 3.92 13.72
N GLY A 76 8.56 3.85 14.99
CA GLY A 76 9.22 4.94 15.71
C GLY A 76 10.65 5.18 15.24
N GLU A 77 11.40 4.11 14.98
CA GLU A 77 12.82 4.19 14.65
C GLU A 77 13.10 4.58 13.21
N PHE A 78 12.24 4.18 12.26
CA PHE A 78 12.45 4.36 10.82
C PHE A 78 11.40 5.22 10.13
N SER A 79 10.57 5.97 10.87
CA SER A 79 9.44 6.75 10.34
C SER A 79 9.77 7.64 9.14
N GLU A 80 10.92 8.29 9.15
CA GLU A 80 11.34 9.23 8.10
C GLU A 80 11.81 8.54 6.81
N SER A 81 12.10 7.25 6.88
CA SER A 81 12.60 6.46 5.74
C SER A 81 11.51 5.65 5.05
N PHE A 82 10.27 5.66 5.53
CA PHE A 82 9.20 4.89 4.93
C PHE A 82 8.74 5.45 3.59
N LEU A 83 8.68 4.59 2.58
CA LEU A 83 8.01 4.87 1.30
C LEU A 83 6.49 4.68 1.39
N GLN A 84 6.06 3.78 2.25
CA GLN A 84 4.65 3.46 2.48
C GLN A 84 4.44 2.78 3.84
N LYS A 85 3.19 2.64 4.26
CA LYS A 85 2.84 1.90 5.49
C LYS A 85 3.42 0.46 5.42
N PRO A 86 4.00 -0.05 6.53
CA PRO A 86 4.44 -1.44 6.60
C PRO A 86 3.32 -2.43 6.30
N PHE A 87 3.64 -3.50 5.58
CA PHE A 87 2.73 -4.63 5.45
C PHE A 87 2.93 -5.59 6.61
N VAL A 88 1.82 -6.04 7.19
CA VAL A 88 1.81 -6.93 8.35
C VAL A 88 1.07 -8.20 7.98
N ALA A 89 1.72 -9.35 8.19
CA ALA A 89 1.16 -10.68 8.08
C ALA A 89 1.20 -11.37 9.45
N LYS A 90 0.84 -12.65 9.51
CA LYS A 90 0.69 -13.40 10.78
C LYS A 90 1.88 -13.26 11.74
N ASN A 91 3.10 -13.42 11.24
CA ASN A 91 4.35 -13.32 12.01
C ASN A 91 5.46 -12.59 11.23
N GLN A 92 5.07 -11.74 10.28
CA GLN A 92 5.99 -11.04 9.39
C GLN A 92 5.60 -9.58 9.29
N ILE A 93 6.60 -8.72 9.12
CA ILE A 93 6.43 -7.32 8.76
C ILE A 93 7.32 -7.05 7.56
N VAL A 94 6.76 -6.42 6.51
CA VAL A 94 7.53 -5.91 5.37
C VAL A 94 7.60 -4.40 5.47
N LEU A 95 8.80 -3.88 5.52
CA LEU A 95 9.10 -2.46 5.51
C LEU A 95 9.52 -2.07 4.10
N PHE A 96 8.93 -1.00 3.57
CA PHE A 96 9.36 -0.39 2.31
C PHE A 96 10.00 0.95 2.63
N LEU A 97 11.28 1.04 2.38
CA LEU A 97 12.14 2.13 2.84
C LEU A 97 12.91 2.73 1.65
N TYR A 98 13.49 3.90 1.87
CA TYR A 98 14.45 4.49 0.95
C TYR A 98 15.70 4.99 1.68
N SER A 99 16.78 5.10 0.94
CA SER A 99 18.01 5.76 1.39
C SER A 99 18.62 6.54 0.24
N ASN A 100 19.30 7.61 0.56
CA ASN A 100 20.12 8.37 -0.39
C ASN A 100 21.56 7.82 -0.48
N ASN A 101 21.88 6.79 0.28
CA ASN A 101 23.19 6.18 0.31
C ASN A 101 23.07 4.67 0.56
N ILE A 102 23.64 3.87 -0.33
CA ILE A 102 23.60 2.41 -0.24
C ILE A 102 24.31 1.89 1.02
N PHE A 103 25.35 2.56 1.50
CA PHE A 103 26.05 2.15 2.72
C PHE A 103 25.21 2.31 3.98
N LYS A 104 24.28 3.28 4.01
CA LYS A 104 23.33 3.45 5.13
C LYS A 104 22.30 2.32 5.20
N ILE A 105 22.07 1.61 4.10
CA ILE A 105 21.10 0.49 4.06
C ILE A 105 21.63 -0.67 4.92
N ASP A 106 22.93 -0.91 4.91
CA ASP A 106 23.53 -1.94 5.78
C ASP A 106 23.36 -1.59 7.27
N ASP A 107 23.59 -0.34 7.65
CA ASP A 107 23.34 0.10 9.03
C ASP A 107 21.88 -0.12 9.45
N VAL A 108 20.94 0.20 8.57
CA VAL A 108 19.50 0.01 8.85
C VAL A 108 19.17 -1.46 9.04
N ILE A 109 19.63 -2.36 8.17
CA ILE A 109 19.35 -3.80 8.32
C ILE A 109 20.00 -4.37 9.60
N GLN A 110 21.20 -3.92 9.98
CA GLN A 110 21.83 -4.35 11.22
C GLN A 110 21.06 -3.84 12.46
N ARG A 111 20.54 -2.62 12.42
CA ARG A 111 19.68 -2.09 13.49
C ARG A 111 18.39 -2.87 13.60
N VAL A 112 17.72 -3.15 12.48
CA VAL A 112 16.50 -3.97 12.45
C VAL A 112 16.73 -5.34 13.07
N ARG A 113 17.84 -6.01 12.74
CA ARG A 113 18.20 -7.33 13.28
C ARG A 113 18.43 -7.34 14.80
N LYS A 114 18.76 -6.20 15.38
CA LYS A 114 18.99 -6.05 16.84
C LYS A 114 17.72 -5.78 17.63
N ILE A 115 16.60 -5.50 16.95
CA ILE A 115 15.32 -5.24 17.63
C ILE A 115 14.80 -6.54 18.28
N SER A 116 14.51 -6.45 19.57
CA SER A 116 13.94 -7.58 20.30
C SER A 116 12.61 -8.03 19.71
N GLY A 117 12.46 -9.32 19.51
CA GLY A 117 11.28 -9.91 18.88
C GLY A 117 11.38 -10.13 17.38
N ILE A 118 12.51 -9.74 16.75
CA ILE A 118 12.82 -10.09 15.36
C ILE A 118 13.74 -11.31 15.36
N ALA A 119 13.28 -12.41 14.74
CA ALA A 119 14.06 -13.64 14.61
C ALA A 119 14.98 -13.61 13.39
N LEU A 120 14.51 -12.99 12.30
CA LEU A 120 15.24 -12.89 11.03
C LEU A 120 14.82 -11.61 10.30
N ALA A 121 15.76 -11.01 9.58
CA ALA A 121 15.48 -9.89 8.69
C ALA A 121 16.32 -10.00 7.41
N ASP A 122 15.63 -10.00 6.27
CA ASP A 122 16.22 -10.07 4.94
C ASP A 122 16.03 -8.75 4.18
N LEU A 123 17.08 -8.34 3.49
CA LEU A 123 17.12 -7.13 2.69
C LEU A 123 16.88 -7.45 1.21
N PHE A 124 16.02 -6.67 0.58
CA PHE A 124 15.72 -6.73 -0.85
C PHE A 124 15.89 -5.35 -1.49
N ILE A 125 16.74 -5.26 -2.49
CA ILE A 125 16.89 -4.05 -3.32
C ILE A 125 16.25 -4.35 -4.67
N PRO A 126 15.11 -3.71 -5.02
CA PRO A 126 14.41 -4.00 -6.26
C PRO A 126 15.17 -3.43 -7.46
N LYS A 127 15.27 -4.19 -8.54
CA LYS A 127 15.74 -3.70 -9.84
C LYS A 127 14.67 -2.90 -10.58
N LYS A 128 13.39 -3.20 -10.32
CA LYS A 128 12.24 -2.57 -10.96
C LYS A 128 11.03 -2.65 -10.04
N ILE A 129 10.27 -1.56 -9.98
CA ILE A 129 8.98 -1.53 -9.28
C ILE A 129 7.87 -1.52 -10.33
N THR A 130 6.95 -2.47 -10.25
CA THR A 130 5.79 -2.55 -11.15
C THR A 130 4.51 -2.49 -10.30
N LEU A 131 3.60 -1.60 -10.68
CA LEU A 131 2.31 -1.47 -10.01
C LEU A 131 1.28 -2.40 -10.66
N PRO A 132 0.58 -3.23 -9.88
CA PRO A 132 -0.36 -4.22 -10.40
C PRO A 132 -1.74 -3.61 -10.69
N GLN A 133 -1.84 -2.60 -11.57
CA GLN A 133 -3.10 -1.95 -11.91
C GLN A 133 -4.18 -2.93 -12.39
N LYS A 134 -3.78 -3.90 -13.22
CA LYS A 134 -4.69 -4.95 -13.71
C LYS A 134 -5.27 -5.79 -12.57
N TRP A 135 -4.44 -6.17 -11.59
CA TRP A 135 -4.88 -6.94 -10.43
C TRP A 135 -5.94 -6.18 -9.61
N VAL A 136 -5.77 -4.89 -9.40
CA VAL A 136 -6.75 -4.05 -8.68
C VAL A 136 -8.09 -4.04 -9.43
N ALA A 137 -8.06 -3.81 -10.75
CA ALA A 137 -9.26 -3.81 -11.59
C ALA A 137 -9.99 -5.16 -11.56
N ASP A 138 -9.26 -6.27 -11.65
CA ASP A 138 -9.80 -7.62 -11.61
C ASP A 138 -10.39 -7.95 -10.22
N THR A 139 -9.74 -7.54 -9.14
CA THR A 139 -10.24 -7.71 -7.77
C THR A 139 -11.56 -6.96 -7.56
N VAL A 140 -11.66 -5.73 -8.05
CA VAL A 140 -12.91 -4.93 -7.98
C VAL A 140 -14.04 -5.61 -8.75
N LYS A 141 -13.76 -6.18 -9.94
CA LYS A 141 -14.77 -6.94 -10.73
C LYS A 141 -15.25 -8.17 -9.99
N THR A 142 -14.34 -8.95 -9.41
CA THR A 142 -14.64 -10.18 -8.66
C THR A 142 -15.47 -9.87 -7.42
N ALA A 143 -15.13 -8.85 -6.65
CA ALA A 143 -15.89 -8.43 -5.46
C ALA A 143 -17.32 -8.00 -5.81
N ARG A 144 -17.52 -7.35 -6.96
CA ARG A 144 -18.87 -7.01 -7.46
C ARG A 144 -19.68 -8.24 -7.82
N ALA A 145 -19.09 -9.23 -8.50
CA ALA A 145 -19.75 -10.47 -8.87
C ALA A 145 -20.19 -11.25 -7.62
N SER A 146 -19.33 -11.38 -6.62
CA SER A 146 -19.63 -12.05 -5.35
C SER A 146 -20.78 -11.39 -4.59
N LYS A 147 -20.79 -10.04 -4.52
CA LYS A 147 -21.87 -9.31 -3.86
C LYS A 147 -23.22 -9.47 -4.58
N LYS A 148 -23.22 -9.52 -5.91
CA LYS A 148 -24.44 -9.75 -6.71
C LYS A 148 -25.00 -11.15 -6.49
N LEU A 149 -24.16 -12.16 -6.40
CA LEU A 149 -24.54 -13.54 -6.05
C LEU A 149 -25.17 -13.60 -4.64
N HIS A 150 -24.54 -12.99 -3.64
CA HIS A 150 -25.05 -13.00 -2.26
C HIS A 150 -26.44 -12.37 -2.14
N LEU A 151 -26.69 -11.27 -2.87
CA LEU A 151 -28.02 -10.63 -2.90
C LEU A 151 -29.08 -11.52 -3.55
N LEU A 152 -28.75 -12.31 -4.58
CA LEU A 152 -29.69 -13.23 -5.24
C LEU A 152 -30.07 -14.40 -4.33
N TYR A 153 -29.21 -14.86 -3.44
CA TYR A 153 -29.51 -15.94 -2.48
C TYR A 153 -30.25 -15.46 -1.22
N GLN A 154 -30.30 -14.14 -0.94
CA GLN A 154 -31.07 -13.59 0.19
C GLN A 154 -32.55 -13.26 -0.19
N THR A 155 -32.89 -13.27 -1.47
CA THR A 155 -34.24 -12.96 -2.00
C THR A 155 -34.97 -14.20 -2.44
N SER A 156 -34.45 -15.38 -2.19
CA SER A 156 -35.10 -16.71 -2.41
C SER A 156 -35.46 -17.33 -1.08
#